data_a96944f1a12b3ca6723a526f6cf0a5e4
#
_entry.id   a96944f1a12b3ca6723a526f6cf0a5e4
#
_cell.length_a   1.000
_cell.length_b   1.000
_cell.length_c   1.000
_cell.angle_alpha   90.00
_cell.angle_beta   90.00
_cell.angle_gamma   90.00
#
_symmetry.space_group_name_H-M   'P 1'
#
loop_
_entity.id
_entity.type
_entity.pdbx_description
1 polymer ?
#
loop_
_entity_poly.entity_id
_entity_poly.type
_entity_poly.pdbx_seq_one_letter_code
_entity_poly.pdbx_strand_id
1 'polypeptide(L)'
;TTLFRSKIIGESQDAWRRVIVRAVEAGIPTPVFSSSLAYYDGLRSKRLPTALTQSQRDFFGAHTYGRVDKPGVFHTLWAEEGKPEIEA
;
A
#
# COMPACT_ATOMS: atom_id res chain seq x y z
N THR A 1 -6.61 -27.21 -2.65
CA THR A 1 -5.44 -26.66 -3.33
C THR A 1 -5.18 -25.21 -2.93
N THR A 2 -6.09 -24.28 -3.25
CA THR A 2 -5.93 -22.88 -2.87
C THR A 2 -5.95 -22.70 -1.34
N LEU A 3 -6.86 -23.38 -0.65
CA LEU A 3 -6.93 -23.36 0.82
C LEU A 3 -5.67 -23.97 1.45
N PHE A 4 -5.15 -25.03 0.87
CA PHE A 4 -3.93 -25.66 1.32
C PHE A 4 -2.72 -24.74 1.17
N ARG A 5 -2.60 -24.06 0.04
CA ARG A 5 -1.52 -23.10 -0.20
C ARG A 5 -1.59 -21.93 0.76
N SER A 6 -2.78 -21.39 0.97
CA SER A 6 -3.00 -20.29 1.92
C SER A 6 -2.62 -20.67 3.34
N LYS A 7 -2.93 -21.91 3.76
CA LYS A 7 -2.55 -22.44 5.06
C LYS A 7 -1.03 -22.52 5.22
N ILE A 8 -0.32 -23.06 4.22
CA ILE A 8 1.13 -23.17 4.24
C ILE A 8 1.78 -21.78 4.35
N ILE A 9 1.34 -20.82 3.55
CA ILE A 9 1.86 -19.44 3.60
C ILE A 9 1.59 -18.82 4.97
N GLY A 10 0.38 -18.98 5.50
CA GLY A 10 0.02 -18.47 6.82
C GLY A 10 0.89 -19.04 7.95
N GLU A 11 1.21 -20.33 7.88
CA GLU A 11 2.09 -20.99 8.86
C GLU A 11 3.56 -20.55 8.70
N SER A 12 3.98 -20.20 7.51
CA SER A 12 5.37 -19.87 7.18
C SER A 12 5.70 -18.39 7.29
N GLN A 13 4.71 -17.51 7.47
CA GLN A 13 4.93 -16.07 7.40
C GLN A 13 5.92 -15.54 8.44
N ASP A 14 5.93 -16.10 9.65
CA ASP A 14 6.84 -15.63 10.70
C ASP A 14 8.29 -15.91 10.35
N ALA A 15 8.59 -17.08 9.81
CA ALA A 15 9.92 -17.42 9.34
C ALA A 15 10.34 -16.52 8.16
N TRP A 16 9.43 -16.26 7.26
CA TRP A 16 9.63 -15.36 6.12
C TRP A 16 9.99 -13.95 6.59
N ARG A 17 9.23 -13.42 7.56
CA ARG A 17 9.51 -12.10 8.14
C ARG A 17 10.86 -12.04 8.82
N ARG A 18 11.22 -13.07 9.58
CA ARG A 18 12.51 -13.13 10.28
C ARG A 18 13.69 -13.10 9.29
N VAL A 19 13.58 -13.82 8.18
CA VAL A 19 14.63 -13.83 7.15
C VAL A 19 14.82 -12.43 6.57
N ILE A 20 13.73 -11.74 6.25
CA ILE A 20 13.80 -10.38 5.70
C ILE A 20 14.39 -9.40 6.72
N VAL A 21 13.98 -9.47 7.97
CA VAL A 21 14.53 -8.61 9.04
C VAL A 21 16.03 -8.83 9.18
N ARG A 22 16.47 -10.08 9.21
CA ARG A 22 17.90 -10.42 9.27
C ARG A 22 18.67 -9.89 8.07
N ALA A 23 18.10 -10.01 6.87
CA ALA A 23 18.71 -9.50 5.65
C ALA A 23 18.88 -7.97 5.70
N VAL A 24 17.82 -7.26 6.13
CA VAL A 24 17.86 -5.79 6.27
C VAL A 24 18.95 -5.38 7.26
N GLU A 25 19.01 -6.01 8.44
CA GLU A 25 20.00 -5.70 9.47
C GLU A 25 21.44 -5.98 9.00
N ALA A 26 21.63 -7.02 8.19
CA ALA A 26 22.94 -7.39 7.66
C ALA A 26 23.33 -6.64 6.37
N GLY A 27 22.45 -5.80 5.83
CA GLY A 27 22.68 -5.09 4.59
C GLY A 27 22.65 -5.99 3.35
N ILE A 28 21.95 -7.13 3.42
CA ILE A 28 21.85 -8.07 2.30
C ILE A 28 20.57 -7.75 1.51
N PRO A 29 20.69 -7.45 0.20
CA PRO A 29 19.51 -7.14 -0.60
C PRO A 29 18.69 -8.40 -0.91
N THR A 30 17.37 -8.33 -0.68
CA THR A 30 16.42 -9.41 -1.00
C THR A 30 15.19 -8.82 -1.70
N PRO A 31 15.35 -8.22 -2.89
CA PRO A 31 14.26 -7.44 -3.49
C PRO A 31 13.00 -8.26 -3.80
N VAL A 32 13.15 -9.44 -4.38
CA VAL A 32 11.99 -10.29 -4.71
C VAL A 32 11.35 -10.83 -3.44
N PHE A 33 12.14 -11.31 -2.51
CA PHE A 33 11.65 -11.90 -1.27
C PHE A 33 10.92 -10.86 -0.41
N SER A 34 11.46 -9.65 -0.33
CA SER A 34 10.86 -8.53 0.41
C SER A 34 9.60 -8.00 -0.26
N SER A 35 9.61 -7.82 -1.58
CA SER A 35 8.43 -7.34 -2.30
C SER A 35 7.31 -8.36 -2.32
N SER A 36 7.62 -9.65 -2.33
CA SER A 36 6.62 -10.71 -2.22
C SER A 36 5.91 -10.67 -0.86
N LEU A 37 6.64 -10.41 0.22
CA LEU A 37 6.04 -10.24 1.54
C LEU A 37 5.16 -8.98 1.59
N ALA A 38 5.61 -7.89 1.02
CA ALA A 38 4.83 -6.65 0.93
C ALA A 38 3.53 -6.87 0.16
N TYR A 39 3.58 -7.62 -0.93
CA TYR A 39 2.39 -8.01 -1.70
C TYR A 39 1.42 -8.84 -0.85
N TYR A 40 1.94 -9.84 -0.15
CA TYR A 40 1.14 -10.69 0.74
C TYR A 40 0.45 -9.87 1.83
N ASP A 41 1.18 -8.96 2.46
CA ASP A 41 0.62 -8.07 3.47
C ASP A 41 -0.43 -7.12 2.88
N GLY A 42 -0.19 -6.60 1.68
CA GLY A 42 -1.14 -5.74 0.97
C GLY A 42 -2.45 -6.43 0.69
N LEU A 43 -2.42 -7.68 0.23
CA LEU A 43 -3.62 -8.46 -0.06
C LEU A 43 -4.52 -8.66 1.16
N ARG A 44 -3.94 -8.72 2.36
CA ARG A 44 -4.65 -8.98 3.60
C ARG A 44 -5.07 -7.71 4.35
N SER A 45 -4.65 -6.55 3.85
CA SER A 45 -4.94 -5.28 4.51
C SER A 45 -6.21 -4.67 3.98
N LYS A 46 -7.10 -4.27 4.87
CA LYS A 46 -8.31 -3.53 4.49
C LYS A 46 -8.01 -2.13 3.99
N ARG A 47 -6.93 -1.55 4.51
CA ARG A 47 -6.50 -0.20 4.17
C ARG A 47 -5.01 -0.18 3.95
N LEU A 48 -4.60 0.24 2.75
CA LEU A 48 -3.20 0.35 2.36
C LEU A 48 -2.66 1.76 2.62
N PRO A 49 -1.35 1.90 2.88
CA PRO A 49 -0.73 3.22 3.05
C PRO A 49 -0.49 3.88 1.68
N THR A 50 -1.54 4.04 0.88
CA THR A 50 -1.47 4.53 -0.50
C THR A 50 -2.00 5.94 -0.68
N ALA A 51 -2.31 6.64 0.41
CA ALA A 51 -2.83 8.01 0.34
C ALA A 51 -1.87 8.95 -0.39
N LEU A 52 -0.57 8.84 -0.12
CA LEU A 52 0.43 9.65 -0.81
C LEU A 52 0.48 9.34 -2.31
N THR A 53 0.43 8.07 -2.69
CA THR A 53 0.41 7.66 -4.10
C THR A 53 -0.82 8.22 -4.80
N GLN A 54 -1.99 8.13 -4.20
CA GLN A 54 -3.22 8.67 -4.79
C GLN A 54 -3.18 10.20 -4.86
N SER A 55 -2.59 10.85 -3.86
CA SER A 55 -2.38 12.31 -3.87
C SER A 55 -1.47 12.73 -5.01
N GLN A 56 -0.40 11.99 -5.28
CA GLN A 56 0.47 12.25 -6.42
C GLN A 56 -0.29 12.14 -7.76
N ARG A 57 -1.12 11.13 -7.90
CA ARG A 57 -1.93 10.96 -9.11
C ARG A 57 -2.91 12.11 -9.29
N ASP A 58 -3.51 12.58 -8.20
CA ASP A 58 -4.42 13.73 -8.22
C ASP A 58 -3.67 15.03 -8.57
N PHE A 59 -2.47 15.20 -8.05
CA PHE A 59 -1.61 16.35 -8.34
C PHE A 59 -1.19 16.38 -9.81
N PHE A 60 -0.76 15.25 -10.37
CA PHE A 60 -0.25 15.20 -11.75
C PHE A 60 -1.35 15.30 -12.80
N GLY A 61 -2.47 14.65 -12.58
CA GLY A 61 -3.47 14.50 -13.64
C GLY A 61 -4.91 14.64 -13.17
N ALA A 62 -5.16 15.19 -12.00
CA ALA A 62 -6.50 15.31 -11.42
C ALA A 62 -7.25 13.97 -11.44
N HIS A 63 -6.56 12.88 -11.07
CA HIS A 63 -7.15 11.53 -11.08
C HIS A 63 -8.19 11.33 -9.98
N THR A 64 -8.34 12.30 -9.10
CA THR A 64 -9.32 12.29 -8.02
C THR A 64 -9.05 11.23 -6.95
N TYR A 65 -9.82 11.22 -5.92
CA TYR A 65 -9.72 10.25 -4.84
C TYR A 65 -11.05 10.13 -4.10
N GLY A 66 -11.26 8.96 -3.47
CA GLY A 66 -12.34 8.77 -2.51
C GLY A 66 -11.86 9.06 -1.10
N ARG A 67 -12.75 9.45 -0.23
CA ARG A 67 -12.46 9.65 1.20
C ARG A 67 -13.06 8.52 2.02
N VAL A 68 -12.45 8.23 3.16
CA VAL A 68 -12.97 7.21 4.09
C VAL A 68 -14.10 7.75 4.96
N ASP A 69 -14.20 9.07 5.10
CA ASP A 69 -15.11 9.75 6.03
C ASP A 69 -16.39 10.27 5.39
N LYS A 70 -16.47 10.29 4.07
CA LYS A 70 -17.69 10.71 3.36
C LYS A 70 -17.71 10.15 1.93
N PRO A 71 -18.93 9.91 1.37
CA PRO A 71 -19.06 9.43 0.01
C PRO A 71 -18.72 10.53 -1.01
N GLY A 72 -18.44 10.09 -2.24
CA GLY A 72 -18.16 10.98 -3.35
C GLY A 72 -16.74 10.86 -3.84
N VAL A 73 -16.45 11.66 -4.85
CA VAL A 73 -15.14 11.71 -5.52
C VAL A 73 -14.62 13.14 -5.40
N PHE A 74 -13.37 13.29 -5.04
CA PHE A 74 -12.80 14.59 -4.71
C PHE A 74 -11.53 14.87 -5.49
N HIS A 75 -11.20 16.15 -5.60
CA HIS A 75 -9.96 16.65 -6.19
C HIS A 75 -9.47 17.83 -5.36
N THR A 76 -8.18 17.88 -5.10
CA THR A 76 -7.55 19.01 -4.40
C THR A 76 -7.02 20.01 -5.43
N LEU A 77 -7.33 21.29 -5.23
CA LEU A 77 -6.81 22.37 -6.06
C LEU A 77 -5.40 22.74 -5.59
N TRP A 78 -4.43 21.95 -6.05
CA TRP A 78 -3.06 21.97 -5.55
C TRP A 78 -2.31 23.29 -5.79
N ALA A 79 -2.68 24.03 -6.84
CA ALA A 79 -2.05 25.29 -7.19
C ALA A 79 -2.62 26.48 -6.41
N GLU A 80 -3.75 26.32 -5.74
CA GLU A 80 -4.38 27.40 -5.00
C GLU A 80 -3.86 27.50 -3.56
N GLU A 81 -3.91 28.70 -3.02
CA GLU A 81 -3.57 28.93 -1.61
C GLU A 81 -4.54 28.14 -0.72
N GLY A 82 -4.00 27.49 0.32
CA GLY A 82 -4.78 26.64 1.20
C GLY A 82 -5.18 25.30 0.62
N LYS A 83 -4.90 25.06 -0.66
CA LYS A 83 -5.16 23.79 -1.35
C LYS A 83 -6.56 23.23 -1.08
N PRO A 84 -7.62 23.97 -1.46
CA PRO A 84 -8.98 23.56 -1.16
C PRO A 84 -9.38 22.29 -1.91
N GLU A 85 -10.23 21.49 -1.27
CA GLU A 85 -10.81 20.28 -1.86
C GLU A 85 -12.16 20.62 -2.48
N ILE A 86 -12.40 20.10 -3.65
CA ILE A 86 -13.69 20.20 -4.34
C ILE A 86 -14.25 18.82 -4.63
N GLU A 87 -15.56 18.73 -4.73
CA GLU A 87 -16.22 17.53 -5.21
C GLU A 87 -16.14 17.49 -6.74
N ALA A 88 -15.62 16.38 -7.23
CA ALA A 88 -15.38 16.23 -8.69
C ALA A 88 -16.54 15.53 -9.40
#